data_e6df47614593840f8e038886da169fd4
#
_entry.id   e6df47614593840f8e038886da169fd4
#
_cell.length_a   1.000
_cell.length_b   1.000
_cell.length_c   1.000
_cell.angle_alpha   90.00
_cell.angle_beta   90.00
_cell.angle_gamma   90.00
#
_symmetry.space_group_name_H-M   'P 1'
#
loop_
_entity.id
_entity.type
_entity.pdbx_description
1 polymer ?
#
loop_
_entity_poly.entity_id
_entity_poly.type
_entity_poly.pdbx_seq_one_letter_code
_entity_poly.pdbx_strand_id
1 'polypeptide(L)'
;MKKIGAFVGKFYPPHIGHLWVVDNLVTKLDELYIVISKNDLRNQAILKNDGFAVLPAELIEHWFKKHYKDNPKIKVAVFDESNFRPYPQDRDKWAEKFKKEFPEVNVKIADESYRKFNEEYFPEYEFLSIPRNIINVHSTQIRQNAKANLQNLIPEAREYFER
;
A
#
# COMPACT_ATOMS: atom_id res chain seq x y z
N MET A 1 -21.22 14.22 -2.11
CA MET A 1 -20.75 12.94 -1.55
C MET A 1 -19.28 13.05 -1.20
N LYS A 2 -18.89 12.55 -0.05
CA LYS A 2 -17.48 12.50 0.33
C LYS A 2 -16.68 11.62 -0.61
N LYS A 3 -15.47 12.05 -0.96
CA LYS A 3 -14.51 11.24 -1.69
C LYS A 3 -13.55 10.60 -0.70
N ILE A 4 -13.68 9.29 -0.55
CA ILE A 4 -12.88 8.47 0.37
C ILE A 4 -12.05 7.50 -0.45
N GLY A 5 -10.75 7.75 -0.49
CA GLY A 5 -9.82 6.96 -1.28
C GLY A 5 -9.20 5.80 -0.52
N ALA A 6 -8.74 4.80 -1.24
CA ALA A 6 -7.90 3.75 -0.70
C ALA A 6 -6.67 3.52 -1.58
N PHE A 7 -5.52 3.58 -0.95
CA PHE A 7 -4.24 3.24 -1.54
C PHE A 7 -3.79 1.91 -0.93
N VAL A 8 -3.93 0.84 -1.70
CA VAL A 8 -3.63 -0.52 -1.26
C VAL A 8 -2.24 -0.91 -1.75
N GLY A 9 -1.45 -1.46 -0.87
CA GLY A 9 -0.13 -1.95 -1.23
C GLY A 9 0.46 -2.83 -0.14
N LYS A 10 1.55 -3.49 -0.48
CA LYS A 10 2.31 -4.24 0.49
C LYS A 10 3.25 -3.35 1.30
N PHE A 11 3.75 -2.28 0.67
CA PHE A 11 4.68 -1.33 1.30
C PHE A 11 5.87 -2.04 1.95
N TYR A 12 6.63 -2.77 1.17
CA TYR A 12 7.57 -3.77 1.67
C TYR A 12 9.00 -3.51 1.15
N PRO A 13 9.73 -2.60 1.75
CA PRO A 13 9.35 -1.67 2.83
C PRO A 13 8.66 -0.39 2.30
N PRO A 14 8.00 0.38 3.19
CA PRO A 14 7.45 1.67 2.79
C PRO A 14 8.57 2.68 2.53
N HIS A 15 8.40 3.50 1.49
CA HIS A 15 9.44 4.41 1.03
C HIS A 15 8.86 5.78 0.62
N ILE A 16 9.74 6.71 0.29
CA ILE A 16 9.37 8.10 -0.03
C ILE A 16 8.42 8.21 -1.22
N GLY A 17 8.45 7.25 -2.16
CA GLY A 17 7.49 7.21 -3.27
C GLY A 17 6.07 7.00 -2.80
N HIS A 18 5.87 6.17 -1.78
CA HIS A 18 4.56 5.97 -1.16
C HIS A 18 4.07 7.24 -0.47
N LEU A 19 4.95 7.93 0.26
CA LEU A 19 4.61 9.20 0.91
C LEU A 19 4.22 10.26 -0.12
N TRP A 20 4.94 10.32 -1.24
CA TRP A 20 4.62 11.24 -2.32
C TRP A 20 3.20 11.02 -2.84
N VAL A 21 2.82 9.76 -3.10
CA VAL A 21 1.47 9.41 -3.56
C VAL A 21 0.42 9.89 -2.56
N VAL A 22 0.60 9.54 -1.29
CA VAL A 22 -0.35 9.92 -0.23
C VAL A 22 -0.46 11.45 -0.10
N ASP A 23 0.67 12.14 -0.01
CA ASP A 23 0.71 13.58 0.23
C ASP A 23 0.07 14.37 -0.91
N ASN A 24 0.22 13.91 -2.14
CA ASN A 24 -0.35 14.57 -3.30
C ASN A 24 -1.83 14.24 -3.52
N LEU A 25 -2.25 13.01 -3.22
CA LEU A 25 -3.63 12.59 -3.50
C LEU A 25 -4.60 12.93 -2.36
N VAL A 26 -4.12 12.99 -1.12
CA VAL A 26 -5.00 13.35 0.02
C VAL A 26 -5.64 14.73 -0.15
N THR A 27 -4.98 15.65 -0.85
CA THR A 27 -5.52 16.98 -1.13
C THR A 27 -6.76 16.95 -2.04
N LYS A 28 -6.94 15.87 -2.80
CA LYS A 28 -8.07 15.68 -3.74
C LYS A 28 -9.22 14.89 -3.11
N LEU A 29 -9.07 14.48 -1.86
CA LEU A 29 -9.97 13.58 -1.16
C LEU A 29 -10.42 14.19 0.16
N ASP A 30 -11.55 13.72 0.67
CA ASP A 30 -12.00 14.05 2.03
C ASP A 30 -11.29 13.16 3.06
N GLU A 31 -11.08 11.90 2.73
CA GLU A 31 -10.34 10.94 3.53
C GLU A 31 -9.53 10.00 2.64
N LEU A 32 -8.41 9.49 3.16
CA LEU A 32 -7.59 8.52 2.46
C LEU A 32 -7.20 7.40 3.40
N TYR A 33 -7.49 6.16 2.98
CA TYR A 33 -7.02 4.95 3.66
C TYR A 33 -5.72 4.48 3.03
N ILE A 34 -4.69 4.30 3.85
CA ILE A 34 -3.52 3.49 3.48
C ILE A 34 -3.84 2.08 3.95
N VAL A 35 -4.01 1.17 2.99
CA VAL A 35 -4.42 -0.22 3.29
C VAL A 35 -3.23 -1.14 3.02
N ILE A 36 -2.72 -1.73 4.10
CA ILE A 36 -1.56 -2.61 4.03
C ILE A 36 -2.02 -4.04 3.79
N SER A 37 -1.58 -4.59 2.68
CA SER A 37 -1.87 -5.96 2.28
C SER A 37 -1.05 -6.93 3.13
N LYS A 38 -1.73 -7.75 3.93
CA LYS A 38 -1.11 -8.80 4.73
C LYS A 38 -1.17 -10.11 3.96
N ASN A 39 0.01 -10.64 3.62
CA ASN A 39 0.12 -11.88 2.85
C ASN A 39 1.36 -12.66 3.29
N ASP A 40 1.15 -13.63 4.19
CA ASP A 40 2.24 -14.39 4.80
C ASP A 40 3.00 -15.24 3.77
N LEU A 41 2.29 -15.84 2.81
CA LEU A 41 2.95 -16.62 1.75
C LEU A 41 3.86 -15.75 0.89
N ARG A 42 3.41 -14.54 0.57
CA ARG A 42 4.23 -13.58 -0.19
C ARG A 42 5.45 -13.14 0.61
N ASN A 43 5.29 -12.92 1.92
CA ASN A 43 6.40 -12.56 2.80
C ASN A 43 7.46 -13.65 2.81
N GLN A 44 7.05 -14.92 2.90
CA GLN A 44 7.97 -16.06 2.86
C GLN A 44 8.66 -16.19 1.50
N ALA A 45 7.94 -15.93 0.41
CA ALA A 45 8.53 -15.94 -0.92
C ALA A 45 9.59 -14.85 -1.08
N ILE A 46 9.36 -13.65 -0.56
CA ILE A 46 10.33 -12.56 -0.59
C ILE A 46 11.56 -12.91 0.25
N LEU A 47 11.37 -13.49 1.43
CA LEU A 47 12.48 -13.95 2.26
C LEU A 47 13.34 -14.98 1.50
N LYS A 48 12.69 -15.96 0.87
CA LYS A 48 13.37 -17.02 0.13
C LYS A 48 14.13 -16.50 -1.09
N ASN A 49 13.51 -15.61 -1.86
CA ASN A 49 14.05 -15.15 -3.14
C ASN A 49 15.04 -14.00 -3.01
N ASP A 50 14.75 -13.05 -2.11
CA ASP A 50 15.52 -11.81 -1.97
C ASP A 50 16.38 -11.79 -0.70
N GLY A 51 16.20 -12.75 0.21
CA GLY A 51 16.87 -12.74 1.52
C GLY A 51 16.44 -11.60 2.42
N PHE A 52 15.33 -10.93 2.10
CA PHE A 52 14.84 -9.79 2.85
C PHE A 52 14.04 -10.24 4.07
N ALA A 53 14.27 -9.56 5.20
CA ALA A 53 13.60 -9.90 6.45
C ALA A 53 12.07 -9.82 6.33
N VAL A 54 11.37 -10.67 7.07
CA VAL A 54 9.91 -10.63 7.14
C VAL A 54 9.49 -9.38 7.91
N LEU A 55 8.68 -8.54 7.26
CA LEU A 55 8.07 -7.37 7.89
C LEU A 55 6.60 -7.67 8.19
N PRO A 56 6.21 -7.74 9.46
CA PRO A 56 4.79 -7.86 9.81
C PRO A 56 3.99 -6.67 9.28
N ALA A 57 2.79 -6.93 8.76
CA ALA A 57 1.93 -5.85 8.26
C ALA A 57 1.62 -4.83 9.37
N GLU A 58 1.50 -5.29 10.60
CA GLU A 58 1.23 -4.46 11.78
C GLU A 58 2.39 -3.50 12.09
N LEU A 59 3.62 -3.87 11.77
CA LEU A 59 4.79 -2.99 11.90
C LEU A 59 4.73 -1.86 10.88
N ILE A 60 4.38 -2.19 9.64
CA ILE A 60 4.22 -1.20 8.57
C ILE A 60 3.06 -0.25 8.90
N GLU A 61 1.96 -0.79 9.43
CA GLU A 61 0.83 -0.01 9.92
C GLU A 61 1.28 0.99 10.99
N HIS A 62 2.07 0.53 11.95
CA HIS A 62 2.59 1.38 13.02
C HIS A 62 3.41 2.55 12.46
N TRP A 63 4.30 2.28 11.50
CA TRP A 63 5.13 3.32 10.88
C TRP A 63 4.28 4.39 10.18
N PHE A 64 3.28 3.99 9.39
CA PHE A 64 2.41 4.94 8.73
C PHE A 64 1.54 5.73 9.71
N LYS A 65 1.00 5.08 10.74
CA LYS A 65 0.23 5.77 11.78
C LYS A 65 1.07 6.82 12.50
N LYS A 66 2.32 6.51 12.79
CA LYS A 66 3.24 7.45 13.42
C LYS A 66 3.56 8.61 12.48
N HIS A 67 3.82 8.33 11.21
CA HIS A 67 4.14 9.36 10.22
C HIS A 67 2.99 10.36 10.03
N TYR A 68 1.77 9.85 9.94
CA TYR A 68 0.58 10.67 9.65
C TYR A 68 -0.28 10.98 10.89
N LYS A 69 0.27 10.85 12.08
CA LYS A 69 -0.47 11.05 13.34
C LYS A 69 -1.20 12.39 13.45
N ASP A 70 -0.70 13.42 12.80
CA ASP A 70 -1.26 14.78 12.87
C ASP A 70 -2.20 15.10 11.69
N ASN A 71 -2.45 14.13 10.80
CA ASN A 71 -3.36 14.33 9.67
C ASN A 71 -4.62 13.48 9.85
N PRO A 72 -5.75 14.10 10.30
CA PRO A 72 -6.98 13.34 10.55
C PRO A 72 -7.66 12.80 9.30
N LYS A 73 -7.27 13.25 8.12
CA LYS A 73 -7.80 12.74 6.84
C LYS A 73 -7.24 11.38 6.46
N ILE A 74 -6.10 10.98 7.05
CA ILE A 74 -5.41 9.74 6.71
C ILE A 74 -5.70 8.69 7.76
N LYS A 75 -6.20 7.54 7.31
CA LYS A 75 -6.46 6.35 8.11
C LYS A 75 -5.58 5.22 7.60
N VAL A 76 -5.12 4.37 8.51
CA VAL A 76 -4.24 3.25 8.17
C VAL A 76 -4.89 1.96 8.66
N ALA A 77 -4.95 0.96 7.79
CA ALA A 77 -5.56 -0.33 8.12
C ALA A 77 -4.79 -1.48 7.46
N VAL A 78 -4.93 -2.65 8.04
CA VAL A 78 -4.39 -3.90 7.47
C VAL A 78 -5.53 -4.67 6.83
N PHE A 79 -5.30 -5.15 5.61
CA PHE A 79 -6.22 -6.03 4.88
C PHE A 79 -5.56 -7.39 4.71
N ASP A 80 -6.13 -8.40 5.35
CA ASP A 80 -5.59 -9.75 5.28
C ASP A 80 -6.07 -10.48 4.02
N GLU A 81 -5.16 -10.71 3.10
CA GLU A 81 -5.40 -11.45 1.85
C GLU A 81 -4.75 -12.84 1.83
N SER A 82 -4.29 -13.31 2.99
CA SER A 82 -3.53 -14.59 3.09
C SER A 82 -4.32 -15.80 2.61
N ASN A 83 -5.65 -15.76 2.68
CA ASN A 83 -6.52 -16.87 2.28
C ASN A 83 -6.86 -16.88 0.78
N PHE A 84 -6.41 -15.89 0.04
CA PHE A 84 -6.65 -15.83 -1.39
C PHE A 84 -5.47 -16.40 -2.17
N ARG A 85 -5.78 -17.06 -3.29
CA ARG A 85 -4.76 -17.46 -4.24
C ARG A 85 -4.13 -16.22 -4.88
N PRO A 86 -2.88 -16.32 -5.37
CA PRO A 86 -2.21 -15.19 -6.01
C PRO A 86 -3.04 -14.60 -7.16
N TYR A 87 -2.99 -13.26 -7.28
CA TYR A 87 -3.60 -12.56 -8.41
C TYR A 87 -3.17 -13.22 -9.74
N PRO A 88 -4.07 -13.44 -10.69
CA PRO A 88 -5.46 -12.91 -10.76
C PRO A 88 -6.56 -13.89 -10.29
N GLN A 89 -6.25 -15.00 -9.64
CA GLN A 89 -7.18 -16.10 -9.42
C GLN A 89 -8.39 -15.78 -8.56
N ASP A 90 -8.19 -15.17 -7.40
CA ASP A 90 -9.29 -14.88 -6.45
C ASP A 90 -9.67 -13.40 -6.40
N ARG A 91 -9.50 -12.70 -7.51
CA ARG A 91 -9.74 -11.24 -7.57
C ARG A 91 -11.18 -10.85 -7.29
N ASP A 92 -12.15 -11.68 -7.63
CA ASP A 92 -13.57 -11.47 -7.30
C ASP A 92 -13.80 -11.54 -5.78
N LYS A 93 -13.23 -12.52 -5.13
CA LYS A 93 -13.31 -12.69 -3.66
C LYS A 93 -12.56 -11.59 -2.93
N TRP A 94 -11.43 -11.18 -3.48
CA TRP A 94 -10.64 -10.07 -2.96
C TRP A 94 -11.47 -8.78 -2.95
N ALA A 95 -12.10 -8.47 -4.08
CA ALA A 95 -12.91 -7.28 -4.23
C ALA A 95 -14.13 -7.29 -3.28
N GLU A 96 -14.79 -8.44 -3.14
CA GLU A 96 -15.92 -8.62 -2.25
C GLU A 96 -15.52 -8.36 -0.79
N LYS A 97 -14.43 -8.96 -0.33
CA LYS A 97 -13.92 -8.76 1.03
C LYS A 97 -13.55 -7.29 1.26
N PHE A 98 -12.87 -6.67 0.30
CA PHE A 98 -12.47 -5.27 0.38
C PHE A 98 -13.68 -4.34 0.58
N LYS A 99 -14.70 -4.50 -0.25
CA LYS A 99 -15.92 -3.68 -0.15
C LYS A 99 -16.64 -3.86 1.18
N LYS A 100 -16.60 -5.08 1.72
CA LYS A 100 -17.21 -5.41 3.00
C LYS A 100 -16.47 -4.77 4.17
N GLU A 101 -15.14 -4.77 4.14
CA GLU A 101 -14.32 -4.18 5.21
C GLU A 101 -14.25 -2.66 5.15
N PHE A 102 -14.31 -2.08 3.93
CA PHE A 102 -14.19 -0.65 3.71
C PHE A 102 -15.41 -0.11 2.93
N PRO A 103 -16.62 -0.20 3.51
CA PRO A 103 -17.84 0.15 2.78
C PRO A 103 -17.95 1.63 2.40
N GLU A 104 -17.23 2.51 3.10
CA GLU A 104 -17.21 3.95 2.86
C GLU A 104 -16.28 4.37 1.71
N VAL A 105 -15.34 3.52 1.30
CA VAL A 105 -14.39 3.82 0.23
C VAL A 105 -15.10 3.86 -1.11
N ASN A 106 -14.85 4.90 -1.91
CA ASN A 106 -15.44 5.09 -3.24
C ASN A 106 -14.44 5.56 -4.29
N VAL A 107 -13.15 5.64 -3.93
CA VAL A 107 -12.07 6.00 -4.85
C VAL A 107 -10.93 4.98 -4.69
N LYS A 108 -10.49 4.38 -5.79
CA LYS A 108 -9.34 3.48 -5.79
C LYS A 108 -8.12 4.19 -6.37
N ILE A 109 -7.04 4.13 -5.64
CA ILE A 109 -5.75 4.71 -6.02
C ILE A 109 -4.81 3.57 -6.36
N ALA A 110 -4.38 3.47 -7.61
CA ALA A 110 -3.50 2.41 -8.05
C ALA A 110 -2.75 2.80 -9.33
N ASP A 111 -1.77 1.97 -9.70
CA ASP A 111 -1.08 2.10 -10.99
C ASP A 111 -2.07 1.89 -12.14
N GLU A 112 -1.79 2.52 -13.27
CA GLU A 112 -2.63 2.43 -14.48
C GLU A 112 -2.88 0.99 -14.94
N SER A 113 -1.92 0.09 -14.68
CA SER A 113 -2.05 -1.34 -15.00
C SER A 113 -3.23 -2.02 -14.30
N TYR A 114 -3.76 -1.43 -13.21
CA TYR A 114 -4.92 -1.95 -12.49
C TYR A 114 -6.25 -1.36 -12.95
N ARG A 115 -6.28 -0.50 -13.97
CA ARG A 115 -7.51 0.14 -14.43
C ARG A 115 -8.57 -0.88 -14.83
N LYS A 116 -8.21 -1.88 -15.63
CA LYS A 116 -9.15 -2.92 -16.08
C LYS A 116 -9.74 -3.71 -14.91
N PHE A 117 -8.90 -4.07 -13.94
CA PHE A 117 -9.35 -4.74 -12.73
C PHE A 117 -10.37 -3.88 -11.97
N ASN A 118 -10.08 -2.59 -11.82
CA ASN A 118 -10.99 -1.69 -11.12
C ASN A 118 -12.30 -1.46 -11.89
N GLU A 119 -12.25 -1.35 -13.20
CA GLU A 119 -13.45 -1.22 -14.02
C GLU A 119 -14.35 -2.46 -13.92
N GLU A 120 -13.77 -3.66 -13.84
CA GLU A 120 -14.50 -4.91 -13.73
C GLU A 120 -15.08 -5.16 -12.34
N TYR A 121 -14.29 -4.96 -11.30
CA TYR A 121 -14.65 -5.34 -9.92
C TYR A 121 -15.07 -4.18 -9.03
N PHE A 122 -14.76 -2.95 -9.41
CA PHE A 122 -15.11 -1.72 -8.70
C PHE A 122 -15.71 -0.69 -9.65
N PRO A 123 -16.74 -1.07 -10.46
CA PRO A 123 -17.24 -0.17 -11.50
C PRO A 123 -17.88 1.11 -10.94
N GLU A 124 -18.34 1.07 -9.69
CA GLU A 124 -18.94 2.22 -9.00
C GLU A 124 -17.91 3.18 -8.39
N TYR A 125 -16.63 2.82 -8.43
CA TYR A 125 -15.55 3.63 -7.83
C TYR A 125 -14.92 4.56 -8.88
N GLU A 126 -14.54 5.75 -8.44
CA GLU A 126 -13.61 6.58 -9.20
C GLU A 126 -12.21 5.93 -9.13
N PHE A 127 -11.48 5.96 -10.24
CA PHE A 127 -10.12 5.46 -10.30
C PHE A 127 -9.14 6.62 -10.46
N LEU A 128 -8.21 6.75 -9.51
CA LEU A 128 -7.11 7.71 -9.58
C LEU A 128 -5.83 6.96 -9.88
N SER A 129 -5.29 7.20 -11.06
CA SER A 129 -4.04 6.61 -11.51
C SER A 129 -2.86 7.28 -10.81
N ILE A 130 -1.91 6.48 -10.32
CA ILE A 130 -0.67 6.98 -9.76
C ILE A 130 0.24 7.41 -10.93
N PRO A 131 0.70 8.66 -10.97
CA PRO A 131 1.63 9.09 -12.00
C PRO A 131 2.94 8.30 -11.94
N ARG A 132 3.36 7.76 -13.09
CA ARG A 132 4.66 7.13 -13.22
C ARG A 132 5.73 8.21 -13.33
N ASN A 133 6.96 7.93 -12.93
CA ASN A 133 8.17 8.75 -13.13
C ASN A 133 8.34 9.98 -12.23
N ILE A 134 7.58 10.11 -11.14
CA ILE A 134 7.74 11.27 -10.27
C ILE A 134 8.83 11.03 -9.21
N ILE A 135 8.89 9.83 -8.64
CA ILE A 135 9.99 9.42 -7.77
C ILE A 135 10.45 8.05 -8.23
N ASN A 136 11.71 7.95 -8.65
CA ASN A 136 12.28 6.69 -9.14
C ASN A 136 12.78 5.83 -7.97
N VAL A 137 11.86 5.45 -7.08
CA VAL A 137 12.14 4.58 -5.94
C VAL A 137 11.24 3.36 -6.02
N HIS A 138 11.84 2.19 -5.96
CA HIS A 138 11.12 0.91 -6.01
C HIS A 138 11.50 0.03 -4.82
N SER A 139 10.50 -0.60 -4.20
CA SER A 139 10.71 -1.49 -3.05
C SER A 139 11.71 -2.62 -3.36
N THR A 140 11.70 -3.14 -4.58
CA THR A 140 12.62 -4.19 -5.00
C THR A 140 14.08 -3.75 -4.86
N GLN A 141 14.41 -2.53 -5.28
CA GLN A 141 15.76 -1.98 -5.15
C GLN A 141 16.17 -1.82 -3.68
N ILE A 142 15.24 -1.38 -2.84
CA ILE A 142 15.51 -1.22 -1.41
C ILE A 142 15.73 -2.58 -0.76
N ARG A 143 14.94 -3.60 -1.13
CA ARG A 143 15.13 -4.95 -0.59
C ARG A 143 16.47 -5.54 -0.93
N GLN A 144 17.08 -5.18 -2.05
CA GLN A 144 18.40 -5.65 -2.44
C GLN A 144 19.50 -5.10 -1.53
N ASN A 145 19.36 -3.86 -1.07
CA ASN A 145 20.32 -3.26 -0.13
C ASN A 145 19.64 -2.12 0.66
N ALA A 146 18.97 -2.49 1.75
CA ALA A 146 18.25 -1.54 2.59
C ALA A 146 19.17 -0.50 3.23
N LYS A 147 20.37 -0.93 3.70
CA LYS A 147 21.33 -0.02 4.35
C LYS A 147 21.84 1.06 3.40
N ALA A 148 22.02 0.75 2.12
CA ALA A 148 22.43 1.74 1.12
C ALA A 148 21.29 2.66 0.67
N ASN A 149 20.04 2.35 1.05
CA ASN A 149 18.84 3.06 0.63
C ASN A 149 18.05 3.67 1.79
N LEU A 150 18.69 3.89 2.95
CA LEU A 150 18.01 4.44 4.14
C LEU A 150 17.31 5.77 3.85
N GLN A 151 17.91 6.63 3.04
CA GLN A 151 17.34 7.91 2.66
C GLN A 151 16.03 7.77 1.86
N ASN A 152 15.81 6.61 1.23
CA ASN A 152 14.62 6.34 0.43
C ASN A 152 13.48 5.73 1.26
N LEU A 153 13.76 5.31 2.49
CA LEU A 153 12.75 4.79 3.40
C LEU A 153 11.95 5.92 4.03
N ILE A 154 10.71 5.63 4.46
CA ILE A 154 10.02 6.57 5.34
C ILE A 154 10.85 6.72 6.63
N PRO A 155 10.89 7.92 7.22
CA PRO A 155 11.77 8.17 8.39
C PRO A 155 11.58 7.18 9.53
N GLU A 156 10.36 6.78 9.81
CA GLU A 156 9.99 5.87 10.91
C GLU A 156 10.55 4.47 10.73
N ALA A 157 10.85 4.05 9.51
CA ALA A 157 11.39 2.73 9.21
C ALA A 157 12.91 2.67 9.24
N ARG A 158 13.59 3.81 9.15
CA ARG A 158 15.06 3.87 9.00
C ARG A 158 15.80 3.16 10.13
N GLU A 159 15.41 3.41 11.37
CA GLU A 159 16.05 2.80 12.53
C GLU A 159 16.06 1.27 12.47
N TYR A 160 14.95 0.69 12.00
CA TYR A 160 14.83 -0.77 11.87
C TYR A 160 15.90 -1.36 10.95
N PHE A 161 16.26 -0.65 9.87
CA PHE A 161 17.22 -1.13 8.87
C PHE A 161 18.66 -0.67 9.11
N GLU A 162 18.90 0.19 10.08
CA GLU A 162 20.24 0.61 10.49
C GLU A 162 20.97 -0.47 11.30
N ARG A 163 20.24 -1.39 11.88
CA ARG A 163 20.77 -2.44 12.77
C ARG A 163 21.61 -3.47 12.03
#